data_51365df469a28b9d6e0ce1ea3c409e0c
#
_entry.id   51365df469a28b9d6e0ce1ea3c409e0c
#
_cell.length_a   1.000
_cell.length_b   1.000
_cell.length_c   1.000
_cell.angle_alpha   90.00
_cell.angle_beta   90.00
_cell.angle_gamma   90.00
#
_symmetry.space_group_name_H-M   'P 1'
#
loop_
_entity.id
_entity.type
_entity.pdbx_description
1 polymer ?
#
loop_
_entity_poly.entity_id
_entity_poly.type
_entity_poly.pdbx_seq_one_letter_code
_entity_poly.pdbx_strand_id
1 'polypeptide(L)'
;EENDPIAGRVKVGRIGLGLGSSAGDVRHVRYGPIDAVVEGGRQTADVIGSTLTYLGRLATGRESGDQFSGPLGMAKATGSLTTAAVEASPAPGAMAINLILTLTTLAAILSIGIGFLNLLPIPVLDGGHLLFYGYEAVAKQPVSARFQEMGYRAGLALLAGFMLFATWNDLQKLNIFQFLGGLVS
;
A
#
# COMPACT_ATOMS: atom_id res chain seq x y z
N GLU A 1 -6.36 -16.02 -26.64
CA GLU A 1 -6.97 -16.77 -25.53
C GLU A 1 -5.92 -16.93 -24.44
N GLU A 2 -6.15 -16.33 -23.30
CA GLU A 2 -5.28 -16.44 -22.13
C GLU A 2 -5.95 -17.39 -21.13
N ASN A 3 -5.19 -18.31 -20.59
CA ASN A 3 -5.71 -19.28 -19.63
C ASN A 3 -5.60 -18.63 -18.23
N ASP A 4 -6.71 -18.10 -17.74
CA ASP A 4 -6.81 -17.59 -16.38
C ASP A 4 -6.97 -18.79 -15.43
N PRO A 5 -6.11 -18.96 -14.44
CA PRO A 5 -6.16 -20.10 -13.51
C PRO A 5 -7.43 -20.16 -12.66
N ILE A 6 -8.23 -19.09 -12.62
CA ILE A 6 -9.46 -19.01 -11.81
C ILE A 6 -10.72 -19.00 -12.68
N ALA A 7 -10.69 -18.32 -13.84
CA ALA A 7 -11.86 -18.12 -14.70
C ALA A 7 -11.86 -19.00 -15.97
N GLY A 8 -10.86 -19.85 -16.17
CA GLY A 8 -10.73 -20.68 -17.37
C GLY A 8 -10.33 -19.87 -18.61
N ARG A 9 -10.76 -20.27 -19.81
CA ARG A 9 -10.45 -19.58 -21.06
C ARG A 9 -11.27 -18.31 -21.19
N VAL A 10 -10.66 -17.16 -20.94
CA VAL A 10 -11.28 -15.84 -21.14
C VAL A 10 -10.80 -15.26 -22.46
N LYS A 11 -11.72 -14.81 -23.31
CA LYS A 11 -11.37 -14.01 -24.49
C LYS A 11 -11.09 -12.58 -24.04
N VAL A 12 -9.83 -12.27 -23.82
CA VAL A 12 -9.37 -10.89 -23.56
C VAL A 12 -9.10 -10.22 -24.90
N GLY A 13 -9.80 -9.14 -25.19
CA GLY A 13 -9.48 -8.28 -26.32
C GLY A 13 -8.16 -7.58 -26.02
N ARG A 14 -7.05 -8.02 -26.62
CA ARG A 14 -5.78 -7.29 -26.58
C ARG A 14 -5.77 -6.24 -27.69
N ILE A 15 -5.84 -4.97 -27.30
CA ILE A 15 -5.39 -3.89 -28.19
C ILE A 15 -3.87 -4.05 -28.22
N GLY A 16 -3.29 -4.34 -29.38
CA GLY A 16 -1.85 -4.62 -29.57
C GLY A 16 -0.93 -3.39 -29.36
N LEU A 17 -1.22 -2.55 -28.37
CA LEU A 17 -0.38 -1.46 -27.90
C LEU A 17 0.51 -2.04 -26.78
N GLY A 18 1.72 -2.39 -27.13
CA GLY A 18 2.80 -2.61 -26.16
C GLY A 18 3.19 -1.28 -25.52
N LEU A 19 2.69 -1.01 -24.31
CA LEU A 19 3.21 0.09 -23.49
C LEU A 19 4.56 -0.37 -22.92
N GLY A 20 5.59 -0.38 -23.75
CA GLY A 20 6.97 -0.53 -23.32
C GLY A 20 7.57 0.86 -23.17
N SER A 21 8.12 1.19 -22.01
CA SER A 21 8.98 2.36 -21.89
C SER A 21 10.26 2.09 -22.67
N SER A 22 10.46 2.82 -23.77
CA SER A 22 11.75 2.84 -24.48
C SER A 22 12.78 3.55 -23.58
N ALA A 23 14.04 3.14 -23.66
CA ALA A 23 15.11 3.82 -22.92
C ALA A 23 15.20 5.34 -23.21
N GLY A 24 14.62 5.79 -24.35
CA GLY A 24 14.49 7.21 -24.69
C GLY A 24 13.35 7.95 -23.99
N ASP A 25 12.38 7.24 -23.39
CA ASP A 25 11.22 7.83 -22.73
C ASP A 25 11.51 8.20 -21.26
N VAL A 26 12.64 7.73 -20.71
CA VAL A 26 13.04 8.01 -19.33
C VAL A 26 13.84 9.31 -19.29
N ARG A 27 13.19 10.39 -18.86
CA ARG A 27 13.85 11.68 -18.66
C ARG A 27 14.35 11.78 -17.23
N HIS A 28 15.68 11.77 -17.08
CA HIS A 28 16.32 12.07 -15.80
C HIS A 28 16.23 13.57 -15.50
N VAL A 29 15.37 13.94 -14.57
CA VAL A 29 15.24 15.32 -14.07
C VAL A 29 16.07 15.44 -12.80
N ARG A 30 17.00 16.42 -12.77
CA ARG A 30 17.76 16.75 -11.57
C ARG A 30 17.12 17.95 -10.90
N TYR A 31 16.67 17.77 -9.68
CA TYR A 31 16.07 18.83 -8.87
C TYR A 31 17.15 19.50 -8.00
N GLY A 32 17.06 20.83 -7.86
CA GLY A 32 17.78 21.53 -6.81
C GLY A 32 17.21 21.16 -5.42
N PRO A 33 17.89 21.49 -4.30
CA PRO A 33 17.43 21.11 -2.97
C PRO A 33 16.01 21.61 -2.64
N ILE A 34 15.69 22.83 -3.05
CA ILE A 34 14.37 23.46 -2.82
C ILE A 34 13.31 22.77 -3.70
N ASP A 35 13.60 22.58 -4.99
CA ASP A 35 12.69 21.93 -5.92
C ASP A 35 12.42 20.48 -5.52
N ALA A 36 13.44 19.79 -4.98
CA ALA A 36 13.28 18.42 -4.47
C ALA A 36 12.30 18.36 -3.29
N VAL A 37 12.33 19.33 -2.37
CA VAL A 37 11.38 19.41 -1.25
C VAL A 37 9.96 19.69 -1.75
N VAL A 38 9.81 20.62 -2.69
CA VAL A 38 8.50 20.96 -3.28
C VAL A 38 7.93 19.77 -4.03
N GLU A 39 8.74 19.07 -4.84
CA GLU A 39 8.31 17.90 -5.59
C GLU A 39 7.99 16.72 -4.66
N GLY A 40 8.79 16.50 -3.60
CA GLY A 40 8.48 15.51 -2.57
C GLY A 40 7.15 15.78 -1.88
N GLY A 41 6.85 17.05 -1.56
CA GLY A 41 5.56 17.47 -1.02
C GLY A 41 4.40 17.19 -1.99
N ARG A 42 4.58 17.48 -3.28
CA ARG A 42 3.59 17.17 -4.32
C ARG A 42 3.34 15.67 -4.44
N GLN A 43 4.40 14.87 -4.54
CA GLN A 43 4.28 13.42 -4.62
C GLN A 43 3.59 12.83 -3.38
N THR A 44 3.88 13.36 -2.19
CA THR A 44 3.18 12.98 -0.95
C THR A 44 1.68 13.26 -1.04
N ALA A 45 1.30 14.44 -1.52
CA ALA A 45 -0.10 14.80 -1.71
C ALA A 45 -0.79 13.90 -2.75
N ASP A 46 -0.10 13.55 -3.83
CA ASP A 46 -0.61 12.65 -4.87
C ASP A 46 -0.84 11.22 -4.35
N VAL A 47 0.08 10.71 -3.52
CA VAL A 47 -0.08 9.39 -2.86
C VAL A 47 -1.29 9.41 -1.93
N ILE A 48 -1.45 10.44 -1.09
CA ILE A 48 -2.60 10.58 -0.20
C ILE A 48 -3.90 10.70 -1.01
N GLY A 49 -3.93 11.55 -2.04
CA GLY A 49 -5.09 11.74 -2.91
C GLY A 49 -5.52 10.47 -3.62
N SER A 50 -4.56 9.72 -4.15
CA SER A 50 -4.80 8.42 -4.78
C SER A 50 -5.34 7.39 -3.80
N THR A 51 -4.79 7.35 -2.58
CA THR A 51 -5.25 6.47 -1.51
C THR A 51 -6.69 6.79 -1.11
N LEU A 52 -7.01 8.07 -0.90
CA LEU A 52 -8.39 8.51 -0.58
C LEU A 52 -9.37 8.17 -1.70
N THR A 53 -8.97 8.37 -2.96
CA THR A 53 -9.78 8.03 -4.13
C THR A 53 -10.05 6.53 -4.19
N TYR A 54 -9.02 5.71 -3.95
CA TYR A 54 -9.15 4.25 -3.91
C TYR A 54 -10.07 3.79 -2.80
N LEU A 55 -9.92 4.33 -1.58
CA LEU A 55 -10.80 4.03 -0.45
C LEU A 55 -12.25 4.45 -0.73
N GLY A 56 -12.45 5.59 -1.37
CA GLY A 56 -13.77 6.05 -1.80
C GLY A 56 -14.43 5.11 -2.83
N ARG A 57 -13.66 4.61 -3.79
CA ARG A 57 -14.13 3.63 -4.78
C ARG A 57 -14.45 2.28 -4.14
N LEU A 58 -13.62 1.85 -3.19
CA LEU A 58 -13.87 0.64 -2.42
C LEU A 58 -15.16 0.73 -1.63
N ALA A 59 -15.38 1.84 -0.91
CA ALA A 59 -16.60 2.07 -0.13
C ALA A 59 -17.87 2.11 -0.99
N THR A 60 -17.75 2.52 -2.27
CA THR A 60 -18.86 2.53 -3.24
C THR A 60 -19.00 1.22 -4.03
N GLY A 61 -18.20 0.20 -3.74
CA GLY A 61 -18.21 -1.10 -4.42
C GLY A 61 -17.73 -1.05 -5.88
N ARG A 62 -17.02 0.02 -6.27
CA ARG A 62 -16.47 0.20 -7.63
C ARG A 62 -15.09 -0.42 -7.80
N GLU A 63 -14.45 -0.82 -6.71
CA GLU A 63 -13.15 -1.49 -6.70
C GLU A 63 -13.25 -2.72 -5.81
N SER A 64 -12.50 -3.77 -6.17
CA SER A 64 -12.37 -4.97 -5.36
C SER A 64 -11.28 -4.79 -4.30
N GLY A 65 -11.45 -5.45 -3.15
CA GLY A 65 -10.43 -5.47 -2.09
C GLY A 65 -9.20 -6.32 -2.42
N ASP A 66 -9.12 -6.89 -3.62
CA ASP A 66 -8.04 -7.81 -4.04
C ASP A 66 -6.67 -7.14 -4.10
N GLN A 67 -6.65 -5.81 -4.22
CA GLN A 67 -5.40 -5.04 -4.22
C GLN A 67 -4.80 -4.87 -2.82
N PHE A 68 -5.56 -5.14 -1.76
CA PHE A 68 -5.00 -5.15 -0.41
C PHE A 68 -4.05 -6.33 -0.27
N SER A 69 -2.81 -6.00 -0.07
CA SER A 69 -1.77 -6.95 0.29
C SER A 69 -1.48 -6.82 1.78
N GLY A 70 -1.46 -7.94 2.46
CA GLY A 70 -1.02 -8.02 3.84
C GLY A 70 0.51 -8.07 3.92
N PRO A 71 1.05 -8.38 5.12
CA PRO A 71 2.50 -8.39 5.36
C PRO A 71 3.30 -9.26 4.40
N LEU A 72 2.76 -10.41 3.99
CA LEU A 72 3.41 -11.34 3.06
C LEU A 72 3.43 -10.79 1.64
N GLY A 73 2.33 -10.18 1.18
CA GLY A 73 2.24 -9.54 -0.12
C GLY A 73 3.18 -8.33 -0.22
N MET A 74 3.30 -7.54 0.85
CA MET A 74 4.28 -6.45 0.95
C MET A 74 5.71 -6.96 0.86
N ALA A 75 6.05 -8.03 1.58
CA ALA A 75 7.38 -8.64 1.51
C ALA A 75 7.71 -9.13 0.10
N LYS A 76 6.75 -9.78 -0.57
CA LYS A 76 6.89 -10.23 -1.96
C LYS A 76 7.08 -9.04 -2.92
N ALA A 77 6.27 -7.99 -2.80
CA ALA A 77 6.38 -6.81 -3.64
C ALA A 77 7.73 -6.11 -3.45
N THR A 78 8.18 -5.95 -2.20
CA THR A 78 9.52 -5.41 -1.89
C THR A 78 10.62 -6.26 -2.50
N GLY A 79 10.55 -7.58 -2.36
CA GLY A 79 11.50 -8.52 -2.97
C GLY A 79 11.56 -8.38 -4.49
N SER A 80 10.41 -8.36 -5.18
CA SER A 80 10.36 -8.25 -6.63
C SER A 80 10.90 -6.92 -7.15
N LEU A 81 10.60 -5.80 -6.47
CA LEU A 81 11.14 -4.48 -6.82
C LEU A 81 12.66 -4.41 -6.60
N THR A 82 13.14 -5.02 -5.53
CA THR A 82 14.58 -5.09 -5.23
C THR A 82 15.31 -5.92 -6.28
N THR A 83 14.76 -7.09 -6.64
CA THR A 83 15.33 -7.94 -7.70
C THR A 83 15.36 -7.21 -9.05
N ALA A 84 14.26 -6.55 -9.41
CA ALA A 84 14.19 -5.76 -10.64
C ALA A 84 15.21 -4.61 -10.66
N ALA A 85 15.43 -3.93 -9.53
CA ALA A 85 16.44 -2.87 -9.42
C ALA A 85 17.87 -3.40 -9.60
N VAL A 86 18.14 -4.62 -9.12
CA VAL A 86 19.42 -5.32 -9.30
C VAL A 86 19.62 -5.74 -10.75
N GLU A 87 18.62 -6.39 -11.35
CA GLU A 87 18.67 -6.90 -12.73
C GLU A 87 18.78 -5.77 -13.77
N ALA A 88 18.17 -4.62 -13.52
CA ALA A 88 18.26 -3.45 -14.39
C ALA A 88 19.62 -2.76 -14.36
N SER A 89 20.58 -3.23 -13.56
CA SER A 89 21.84 -2.53 -13.30
C SER A 89 23.03 -3.25 -13.97
N PRO A 90 23.64 -2.67 -15.02
CA PRO A 90 24.69 -3.35 -15.79
C PRO A 90 26.05 -3.39 -15.08
N ALA A 91 26.25 -2.63 -13.99
CA ALA A 91 27.51 -2.52 -13.28
C ALA A 91 27.31 -2.52 -11.75
N PRO A 92 28.26 -3.06 -10.95
CA PRO A 92 28.13 -3.13 -9.50
C PRO A 92 27.88 -1.79 -8.81
N GLY A 93 28.47 -0.70 -9.28
CA GLY A 93 28.27 0.63 -8.74
C GLY A 93 26.86 1.18 -9.02
N ALA A 94 26.34 0.97 -10.23
CA ALA A 94 24.97 1.34 -10.59
C ALA A 94 23.95 0.49 -9.83
N MET A 95 24.22 -0.78 -9.62
CA MET A 95 23.41 -1.70 -8.82
C MET A 95 23.24 -1.20 -7.39
N ALA A 96 24.32 -0.81 -6.71
CA ALA A 96 24.27 -0.30 -5.35
C ALA A 96 23.43 0.99 -5.25
N ILE A 97 23.60 1.91 -6.20
CA ILE A 97 22.85 3.17 -6.24
C ILE A 97 21.36 2.89 -6.48
N ASN A 98 21.02 2.05 -7.46
CA ASN A 98 19.62 1.71 -7.77
C ASN A 98 18.94 1.01 -6.60
N LEU A 99 19.66 0.12 -5.91
CA LEU A 99 19.17 -0.55 -4.73
C LEU A 99 18.85 0.44 -3.60
N ILE A 100 19.78 1.36 -3.31
CA ILE A 100 19.59 2.40 -2.29
C ILE A 100 18.39 3.28 -2.65
N LEU A 101 18.28 3.72 -3.89
CA LEU A 101 17.17 4.55 -4.35
C LEU A 101 15.83 3.81 -4.23
N THR A 102 15.77 2.54 -4.64
CA THR A 102 14.57 1.71 -4.54
C THR A 102 14.14 1.53 -3.10
N LEU A 103 15.07 1.17 -2.20
CA LEU A 103 14.77 1.00 -0.79
C LEU A 103 14.36 2.32 -0.12
N THR A 104 14.99 3.42 -0.47
CA THR A 104 14.61 4.75 0.03
C THR A 104 13.22 5.15 -0.43
N THR A 105 12.89 4.91 -1.70
CA THR A 105 11.54 5.17 -2.25
C THR A 105 10.49 4.29 -1.56
N LEU A 106 10.77 3.00 -1.37
CA LEU A 106 9.87 2.10 -0.63
C LEU A 106 9.66 2.58 0.82
N ALA A 107 10.74 2.96 1.50
CA ALA A 107 10.65 3.49 2.87
C ALA A 107 9.81 4.78 2.92
N ALA A 108 9.96 5.68 1.95
CA ALA A 108 9.17 6.90 1.84
C ALA A 108 7.68 6.60 1.64
N ILE A 109 7.33 5.71 0.70
CA ILE A 109 5.93 5.33 0.44
C ILE A 109 5.31 4.66 1.68
N LEU A 110 6.02 3.75 2.33
CA LEU A 110 5.55 3.11 3.56
C LEU A 110 5.37 4.13 4.69
N SER A 111 6.30 5.07 4.84
CA SER A 111 6.20 6.14 5.85
C SER A 111 4.98 7.03 5.63
N ILE A 112 4.72 7.43 4.37
CA ILE A 112 3.52 8.20 4.01
C ILE A 112 2.25 7.38 4.33
N GLY A 113 2.23 6.11 3.94
CA GLY A 113 1.09 5.22 4.18
C GLY A 113 0.79 5.04 5.66
N ILE A 114 1.81 4.74 6.47
CA ILE A 114 1.67 4.59 7.93
C ILE A 114 1.22 5.90 8.58
N GLY A 115 1.84 7.03 8.19
CA GLY A 115 1.44 8.35 8.68
C GLY A 115 -0.01 8.70 8.34
N PHE A 116 -0.43 8.42 7.10
CA PHE A 116 -1.81 8.61 6.67
C PHE A 116 -2.79 7.72 7.44
N LEU A 117 -2.47 6.43 7.60
CA LEU A 117 -3.30 5.50 8.38
C LEU A 117 -3.44 5.96 9.83
N ASN A 118 -2.36 6.45 10.44
CA ASN A 118 -2.39 6.97 11.81
C ASN A 118 -3.27 8.20 11.97
N LEU A 119 -3.48 8.98 10.92
CA LEU A 119 -4.39 10.13 10.93
C LEU A 119 -5.88 9.76 10.75
N LEU A 120 -6.19 8.49 10.44
CA LEU A 120 -7.57 8.06 10.33
C LEU A 120 -8.31 8.18 11.68
N PRO A 121 -9.61 8.51 11.65
CA PRO A 121 -10.42 8.70 12.86
C PRO A 121 -10.77 7.38 13.56
N ILE A 122 -9.78 6.56 13.83
CA ILE A 122 -9.91 5.28 14.52
C ILE A 122 -9.36 5.42 15.94
N PRO A 123 -10.12 5.13 17.00
CA PRO A 123 -9.75 5.43 18.39
C PRO A 123 -8.43 4.86 18.90
N VAL A 124 -7.87 3.83 18.23
CA VAL A 124 -6.57 3.21 18.54
C VAL A 124 -5.40 3.97 17.91
N LEU A 125 -5.67 4.79 16.89
CA LEU A 125 -4.68 5.55 16.12
C LEU A 125 -4.64 7.01 16.60
N ASP A 126 -3.58 7.72 16.24
CA ASP A 126 -3.37 9.13 16.63
C ASP A 126 -4.54 10.03 16.19
N GLY A 127 -5.12 9.77 14.99
CA GLY A 127 -6.29 10.49 14.51
C GLY A 127 -7.54 10.33 15.39
N GLY A 128 -7.70 9.18 16.04
CA GLY A 128 -8.74 8.96 17.03
C GLY A 128 -8.55 9.80 18.29
N HIS A 129 -7.30 9.92 18.75
CA HIS A 129 -6.97 10.82 19.87
C HIS A 129 -7.22 12.28 19.51
N LEU A 130 -6.88 12.70 18.29
CA LEU A 130 -7.17 14.05 17.79
C LEU A 130 -8.68 14.33 17.78
N LEU A 131 -9.51 13.34 17.44
CA LEU A 131 -10.97 13.49 17.53
C LEU A 131 -11.44 13.68 18.98
N PHE A 132 -10.90 12.92 19.94
CA PHE A 132 -11.24 13.10 21.35
C PHE A 132 -10.83 14.48 21.84
N TYR A 133 -9.62 14.93 21.55
CA TYR A 133 -9.17 16.29 21.91
C TYR A 133 -9.99 17.37 21.21
N GLY A 134 -10.35 17.18 19.93
CA GLY A 134 -11.22 18.10 19.20
C GLY A 134 -12.61 18.21 19.86
N TYR A 135 -13.19 17.09 20.26
CA TYR A 135 -14.45 17.07 21.01
C TYR A 135 -14.32 17.80 22.35
N GLU A 136 -13.28 17.52 23.15
CA GLU A 136 -13.03 18.15 24.44
C GLU A 136 -12.85 19.67 24.31
N ALA A 137 -12.16 20.12 23.26
CA ALA A 137 -11.97 21.54 22.99
C ALA A 137 -13.29 22.28 22.71
N VAL A 138 -14.22 21.62 22.01
CA VAL A 138 -15.53 22.20 21.66
C VAL A 138 -16.55 22.05 22.81
N ALA A 139 -16.62 20.84 23.38
CA ALA A 139 -17.58 20.52 24.41
C ALA A 139 -17.20 21.05 25.82
N LYS A 140 -15.90 21.45 25.98
CA LYS A 140 -15.29 21.88 27.26
C LYS A 140 -15.47 20.85 28.39
N GLN A 141 -15.62 19.59 28.03
CA GLN A 141 -15.79 18.48 28.95
C GLN A 141 -14.99 17.28 28.43
N PRO A 142 -14.33 16.53 29.30
CA PRO A 142 -13.59 15.33 28.89
C PRO A 142 -14.54 14.26 28.39
N VAL A 143 -14.07 13.51 27.36
CA VAL A 143 -14.77 12.32 26.88
C VAL A 143 -14.82 11.29 28.02
N SER A 144 -15.98 10.71 28.28
CA SER A 144 -16.11 9.73 29.35
C SER A 144 -15.20 8.52 29.15
N ALA A 145 -14.60 8.01 30.25
CA ALA A 145 -13.69 6.86 30.20
C ALA A 145 -14.33 5.61 29.54
N ARG A 146 -15.62 5.41 29.78
CA ARG A 146 -16.38 4.32 29.14
C ARG A 146 -16.43 4.45 27.61
N PHE A 147 -16.62 5.66 27.11
CA PHE A 147 -16.70 5.90 25.66
C PHE A 147 -15.33 5.73 25.01
N GLN A 148 -14.26 6.22 25.65
CA GLN A 148 -12.89 5.99 25.21
C GLN A 148 -12.57 4.49 25.18
N GLU A 149 -12.86 3.76 26.27
CA GLU A 149 -12.59 2.31 26.34
C GLU A 149 -13.36 1.52 25.26
N MET A 150 -14.62 1.84 25.04
CA MET A 150 -15.44 1.22 24.00
C MET A 150 -14.87 1.53 22.61
N GLY A 151 -14.45 2.76 22.36
CA GLY A 151 -13.78 3.18 21.13
C GLY A 151 -12.49 2.41 20.89
N TYR A 152 -11.63 2.28 21.91
CA TYR A 152 -10.39 1.48 21.81
C TYR A 152 -10.65 0.01 21.49
N ARG A 153 -11.61 -0.61 22.19
CA ARG A 153 -11.97 -2.01 21.92
C ARG A 153 -12.49 -2.21 20.49
N ALA A 154 -13.35 -1.29 20.03
CA ALA A 154 -13.89 -1.33 18.66
C ALA A 154 -12.78 -1.10 17.62
N GLY A 155 -11.89 -0.12 17.83
CA GLY A 155 -10.76 0.16 16.96
C GLY A 155 -9.79 -1.02 16.88
N LEU A 156 -9.47 -1.62 18.04
CA LEU A 156 -8.60 -2.80 18.08
C LEU A 156 -9.23 -4.00 17.36
N ALA A 157 -10.52 -4.24 17.55
CA ALA A 157 -11.23 -5.31 16.86
C ALA A 157 -11.25 -5.10 15.33
N LEU A 158 -11.44 -3.84 14.89
CA LEU A 158 -11.40 -3.47 13.49
C LEU A 158 -10.00 -3.70 12.87
N LEU A 159 -8.94 -3.28 13.55
CA LEU A 159 -7.57 -3.49 13.09
C LEU A 159 -7.21 -4.99 13.05
N ALA A 160 -7.58 -5.74 14.09
CA ALA A 160 -7.36 -7.19 14.12
C ALA A 160 -8.13 -7.89 12.99
N GLY A 161 -9.39 -7.53 12.78
CA GLY A 161 -10.20 -8.06 11.68
C GLY A 161 -9.60 -7.75 10.31
N PHE A 162 -9.14 -6.52 10.10
CA PHE A 162 -8.47 -6.12 8.87
C PHE A 162 -7.16 -6.89 8.66
N MET A 163 -6.36 -7.06 9.71
CA MET A 163 -5.10 -7.83 9.63
C MET A 163 -5.35 -9.29 9.29
N LEU A 164 -6.36 -9.91 9.90
CA LEU A 164 -6.76 -11.28 9.58
C LEU A 164 -7.25 -11.39 8.13
N PHE A 165 -8.08 -10.46 7.68
CA PHE A 165 -8.55 -10.40 6.29
C PHE A 165 -7.39 -10.25 5.30
N ALA A 166 -6.47 -9.31 5.53
CA ALA A 166 -5.33 -9.08 4.66
C ALA A 166 -4.40 -10.31 4.61
N THR A 167 -4.16 -10.94 5.77
CA THR A 167 -3.35 -12.18 5.84
C THR A 167 -4.03 -13.33 5.11
N TRP A 168 -5.34 -13.48 5.25
CA TRP A 168 -6.12 -14.49 4.51
C TRP A 168 -6.02 -14.28 3.00
N ASN A 169 -6.18 -13.04 2.55
CA ASN A 169 -6.06 -12.68 1.15
C ASN A 169 -4.65 -12.97 0.60
N ASP A 170 -3.60 -12.69 1.37
CA ASP A 170 -2.23 -13.03 1.01
C ASP A 170 -2.01 -14.54 0.87
N LEU A 171 -2.53 -15.33 1.83
CA LEU A 171 -2.44 -16.79 1.81
C LEU A 171 -3.10 -17.39 0.55
N GLN A 172 -4.23 -16.83 0.14
CA GLN A 172 -4.90 -17.26 -1.11
C GLN A 172 -4.05 -16.91 -2.35
N LYS A 173 -3.48 -15.70 -2.42
CA LYS A 173 -2.64 -15.26 -3.56
C LYS A 173 -1.32 -16.03 -3.68
N LEU A 174 -0.79 -16.52 -2.59
CA LEU A 174 0.46 -17.29 -2.59
C LEU A 174 0.31 -18.76 -2.97
N ASN A 175 -0.92 -19.22 -3.25
CA ASN A 175 -1.21 -20.65 -3.59
C ASN A 175 -0.61 -21.65 -2.58
N ILE A 176 -0.49 -21.25 -1.30
CA ILE A 176 0.12 -22.09 -0.24
C ILE A 176 -0.62 -23.42 -0.11
N PHE A 177 -1.91 -23.44 -0.36
CA PHE A 177 -2.72 -24.65 -0.36
C PHE A 177 -2.32 -25.61 -1.49
N GLN A 178 -1.88 -25.12 -2.65
CA GLN A 178 -1.36 -25.98 -3.73
C GLN A 178 0.03 -26.51 -3.40
N PHE A 179 0.87 -25.70 -2.75
CA PHE A 179 2.19 -26.13 -2.30
C PHE A 179 2.09 -27.22 -1.21
N LEU A 180 1.19 -27.07 -0.25
CA LEU A 180 0.94 -28.07 0.80
C LEU A 180 0.28 -29.33 0.23
N GLY A 181 -0.62 -29.20 -0.72
CA GLY A 181 -1.25 -30.34 -1.42
C GLY A 181 -0.24 -31.15 -2.24
N GLY A 182 0.76 -30.50 -2.84
CA GLY A 182 1.84 -31.17 -3.57
C GLY A 182 2.90 -31.84 -2.69
N LEU A 183 2.93 -31.56 -1.39
CA LEU A 183 3.81 -32.22 -0.42
C LEU A 183 3.20 -33.50 0.20
N VAL A 184 1.89 -33.70 0.03
CA VAL A 184 1.13 -34.82 0.61
C VAL A 184 0.72 -35.84 -0.46
N SER A 185 0.94 -35.55 -1.75
CA SER A 185 0.77 -36.46 -2.88
C SER A 185 2.11 -37.00 -3.38
#